data_c15a7e0af15204d897e963c5f492c8e2
#
_entry.id   c15a7e0af15204d897e963c5f492c8e2
#
_cell.length_a   1.000
_cell.length_b   1.000
_cell.length_c   1.000
_cell.angle_alpha   90.00
_cell.angle_beta   90.00
_cell.angle_gamma   90.00
#
_symmetry.space_group_name_H-M   'P 1'
#
loop_
_entity.id
_entity.type
_entity.pdbx_description
1 polymer ?
#
loop_
_entity_poly.entity_id
_entity_poly.type
_entity_poly.pdbx_seq_one_letter_code
_entity_poly.pdbx_strand_id
1 'polypeptide(L)'
;EVGRAAGLNAPPRWSSSAVFFDANRDGFLDLYVGNYVLWSKDTDLFCSVDGTTKGYCTPEQYEGADARFYLNNGDGTFTDRTEAAGFLPTPGKTLGVSMLDYNEDGWIDLAVANDQERDLLYENNGDGTFTERGVASGIAYSEDGVARAGMGIDAGVVDTTGETSVFVGNFSREMIGVYRHLRNGLFTDRATISQVGRSSLLSLTFGLFLVDAELDGDLDLFAANGHVQADIEEVSSVIRYRQPAQLFLNDGTGRFEEMPARSGPFALPLAARGAAYGDYDWDGDVDLLITENDGKAFLWRNDVRPTAAVERPHYLRVHLTGTESNRDGIGARVELEADGEVQERLVRSGSSYLAASELAVTFGLGATAQVDRLTVHWPSGQTDRIRDVEANQAVYVVEGDGMRSGPPLAAATDSP
;
A
#
# COMPACT_ATOMS: atom_id res chain seq x y z
N GLU A 1 20.50 -18.36 -2.35
CA GLU A 1 20.53 -16.93 -2.04
C GLU A 1 21.34 -16.20 -3.12
N VAL A 2 20.72 -15.29 -3.85
CA VAL A 2 21.32 -14.58 -5.00
C VAL A 2 21.66 -13.12 -4.69
N GLY A 3 21.19 -12.57 -3.58
CA GLY A 3 21.29 -11.14 -3.27
C GLY A 3 22.73 -10.59 -3.35
N ARG A 4 23.73 -11.34 -2.84
CA ARG A 4 25.14 -10.91 -2.93
C ARG A 4 25.65 -10.88 -4.38
N ALA A 5 25.27 -11.88 -5.18
CA ALA A 5 25.65 -11.93 -6.60
C ALA A 5 24.96 -10.81 -7.39
N ALA A 6 23.74 -10.45 -6.98
CA ALA A 6 22.98 -9.36 -7.55
C ALA A 6 23.40 -7.95 -7.05
N GLY A 7 24.48 -7.81 -6.27
CA GLY A 7 24.92 -6.51 -5.79
C GLY A 7 24.17 -5.97 -4.56
N LEU A 8 23.21 -6.71 -4.01
CA LEU A 8 22.44 -6.35 -2.81
C LEU A 8 23.23 -6.77 -1.54
N ASN A 9 24.40 -6.19 -1.34
CA ASN A 9 25.36 -6.61 -0.31
C ASN A 9 25.73 -5.49 0.67
N ALA A 10 24.87 -4.48 0.83
CA ALA A 10 25.06 -3.45 1.84
C ALA A 10 25.18 -4.05 3.25
N PRO A 11 25.82 -3.34 4.19
CA PRO A 11 25.88 -3.79 5.57
C PRO A 11 24.47 -4.13 6.11
N PRO A 12 24.33 -5.23 6.88
CA PRO A 12 23.05 -5.63 7.43
C PRO A 12 22.37 -4.49 8.19
N ARG A 13 21.08 -4.33 7.97
CA ARG A 13 20.19 -3.41 8.65
C ARG A 13 18.92 -4.19 9.06
N TRP A 14 18.12 -3.60 9.90
CA TRP A 14 16.77 -4.10 10.15
C TRP A 14 15.86 -3.58 9.04
N SER A 15 15.89 -4.26 7.89
CA SER A 15 15.06 -3.92 6.75
C SER A 15 13.60 -4.27 7.03
N SER A 16 12.72 -3.42 6.58
CA SER A 16 11.27 -3.51 6.71
C SER A 16 10.61 -3.58 5.32
N SER A 17 9.71 -2.66 5.01
CA SER A 17 9.02 -2.64 3.73
C SER A 17 9.94 -2.30 2.56
N ALA A 18 9.60 -2.86 1.39
CA ALA A 18 10.33 -2.61 0.16
C ALA A 18 9.35 -2.52 -1.02
N VAL A 19 9.71 -1.74 -2.03
CA VAL A 19 8.96 -1.66 -3.29
C VAL A 19 9.90 -1.79 -4.48
N PHE A 20 9.42 -2.50 -5.50
CA PHE A 20 9.99 -2.49 -6.82
C PHE A 20 9.23 -1.51 -7.70
N PHE A 21 9.91 -0.64 -8.40
CA PHE A 21 9.33 0.30 -9.35
C PHE A 21 10.39 0.72 -10.38
N ASP A 22 9.96 1.19 -11.52
CA ASP A 22 10.86 1.70 -12.56
C ASP A 22 11.04 3.21 -12.34
N ALA A 23 12.13 3.58 -11.69
CA ALA A 23 12.39 4.95 -11.25
C ALA A 23 12.84 5.89 -12.38
N ASN A 24 13.38 5.34 -13.46
CA ASN A 24 13.98 6.08 -14.57
C ASN A 24 13.37 5.75 -15.94
N ARG A 25 12.33 4.91 -15.99
CA ARG A 25 11.60 4.46 -17.18
C ARG A 25 12.49 3.73 -18.20
N ASP A 26 13.44 2.94 -17.72
CA ASP A 26 14.28 2.10 -18.56
C ASP A 26 13.73 0.68 -18.79
N GLY A 27 12.55 0.37 -18.22
CA GLY A 27 11.88 -0.91 -18.32
C GLY A 27 12.35 -1.95 -17.30
N PHE A 28 13.31 -1.62 -16.44
CA PHE A 28 13.81 -2.49 -15.38
C PHE A 28 13.34 -1.98 -14.02
N LEU A 29 12.90 -2.90 -13.16
CA LEU A 29 12.45 -2.53 -11.83
C LEU A 29 13.64 -2.26 -10.91
N ASP A 30 13.71 -1.05 -10.37
CA ASP A 30 14.58 -0.63 -9.30
C ASP A 30 14.02 -1.04 -7.95
N LEU A 31 14.80 -0.95 -6.89
CA LEU A 31 14.42 -1.42 -5.56
C LEU A 31 14.67 -0.34 -4.50
N TYR A 32 13.60 0.10 -3.85
CA TYR A 32 13.68 0.84 -2.59
C TYR A 32 13.48 -0.10 -1.40
N VAL A 33 14.33 0.03 -0.36
CA VAL A 33 14.26 -0.76 0.88
C VAL A 33 14.25 0.19 2.06
N GLY A 34 13.15 0.25 2.78
CA GLY A 34 13.05 0.93 4.07
C GLY A 34 13.79 0.16 5.16
N ASN A 35 14.42 0.88 6.08
CA ASN A 35 15.06 0.30 7.25
C ASN A 35 14.44 0.93 8.51
N TYR A 36 14.41 0.14 9.60
CA TYR A 36 13.75 0.55 10.83
C TYR A 36 14.71 1.27 11.77
N VAL A 37 15.37 0.56 12.65
CA VAL A 37 16.26 1.13 13.66
C VAL A 37 17.66 0.53 13.60
N LEU A 38 18.64 1.27 14.13
CA LEU A 38 19.99 0.78 14.33
C LEU A 38 20.04 -0.08 15.60
N TRP A 39 19.70 -1.37 15.45
CA TRP A 39 19.69 -2.33 16.54
C TRP A 39 20.55 -3.55 16.22
N SER A 40 21.16 -4.10 17.24
CA SER A 40 21.84 -5.40 17.21
C SER A 40 21.71 -6.06 18.58
N LYS A 41 22.05 -7.35 18.65
CA LYS A 41 22.07 -8.08 19.93
C LYS A 41 23.02 -7.45 20.96
N ASP A 42 24.10 -6.80 20.51
CA ASP A 42 25.12 -6.20 21.36
C ASP A 42 24.69 -4.81 21.85
N THR A 43 23.75 -4.16 21.15
CA THR A 43 23.21 -2.84 21.48
C THR A 43 21.80 -2.91 22.07
N ASP A 44 21.31 -4.13 22.37
CA ASP A 44 19.97 -4.33 22.90
C ASP A 44 19.82 -3.79 24.31
N LEU A 45 18.83 -2.93 24.51
CA LEU A 45 18.56 -2.25 25.77
C LEU A 45 17.62 -3.08 26.66
N PHE A 46 17.71 -2.86 27.97
CA PHE A 46 16.74 -3.39 28.92
C PHE A 46 15.60 -2.40 29.12
N CYS A 47 14.44 -2.72 28.58
CA CYS A 47 13.20 -1.98 28.79
C CYS A 47 12.21 -2.87 29.55
N SER A 48 11.41 -2.27 30.42
CA SER A 48 10.47 -2.97 31.27
C SER A 48 9.30 -2.07 31.65
N VAL A 49 8.10 -2.63 31.68
CA VAL A 49 6.88 -1.93 32.18
C VAL A 49 6.81 -2.03 33.71
N ASP A 50 7.19 -3.18 34.28
CA ASP A 50 7.14 -3.49 35.71
C ASP A 50 8.46 -3.29 36.44
N GLY A 51 9.53 -2.92 35.72
CA GLY A 51 10.90 -2.72 36.23
C GLY A 51 11.69 -4.00 36.44
N THR A 52 11.10 -5.17 36.21
CA THR A 52 11.72 -6.49 36.46
C THR A 52 11.72 -7.42 35.25
N THR A 53 10.66 -7.43 34.51
CA THR A 53 10.50 -8.28 33.31
C THR A 53 10.95 -7.52 32.06
N LYS A 54 11.89 -8.11 31.31
CA LYS A 54 12.33 -7.50 30.05
C LYS A 54 11.19 -7.51 29.01
N GLY A 55 10.83 -6.33 28.57
CA GLY A 55 9.90 -6.10 27.47
C GLY A 55 10.59 -5.51 26.23
N TYR A 56 9.82 -5.20 25.23
CA TYR A 56 10.29 -4.45 24.05
C TYR A 56 10.54 -2.99 24.41
N CYS A 57 11.64 -2.45 23.90
CA CYS A 57 11.87 -1.00 23.97
C CYS A 57 11.03 -0.29 22.92
N THR A 58 10.57 0.91 23.26
CA THR A 58 9.95 1.79 22.27
C THR A 58 11.00 2.25 21.25
N PRO A 59 10.61 2.53 20.00
CA PRO A 59 11.54 2.96 18.95
C PRO A 59 12.29 4.26 19.28
N GLU A 60 11.79 5.09 20.18
CA GLU A 60 12.45 6.31 20.68
C GLU A 60 13.84 6.05 21.28
N GLN A 61 14.07 4.83 21.78
CA GLN A 61 15.33 4.45 22.41
C GLN A 61 16.46 4.15 21.41
N TYR A 62 16.13 4.04 20.12
CA TYR A 62 17.07 3.70 19.07
C TYR A 62 17.08 4.76 17.97
N GLU A 63 18.23 4.94 17.35
CA GLU A 63 18.34 5.79 16.17
C GLU A 63 17.69 5.11 14.97
N GLY A 64 17.04 5.90 14.11
CA GLY A 64 16.51 5.45 12.83
C GLY A 64 17.63 5.05 11.87
N ALA A 65 17.31 4.19 10.90
CA ALA A 65 18.26 3.75 9.90
C ALA A 65 17.89 4.32 8.52
N ASP A 66 18.91 4.71 7.74
CA ASP A 66 18.72 5.19 6.37
C ASP A 66 18.14 4.07 5.49
N ALA A 67 17.21 4.44 4.62
CA ALA A 67 16.74 3.57 3.55
C ALA A 67 17.86 3.22 2.55
N ARG A 68 17.58 2.31 1.62
CA ARG A 68 18.45 1.99 0.48
C ARG A 68 17.68 2.09 -0.83
N PHE A 69 18.35 2.62 -1.82
CA PHE A 69 17.87 2.61 -3.19
C PHE A 69 18.89 1.94 -4.11
N TYR A 70 18.42 0.95 -4.84
CA TYR A 70 19.22 0.15 -5.74
C TYR A 70 18.70 0.29 -7.17
N LEU A 71 19.52 0.85 -8.05
CA LEU A 71 19.24 0.93 -9.48
C LEU A 71 19.53 -0.43 -10.14
N ASN A 72 18.60 -0.91 -10.93
CA ASN A 72 18.75 -2.13 -11.73
C ASN A 72 19.64 -1.87 -12.95
N ASN A 73 20.64 -2.72 -13.16
CA ASN A 73 21.56 -2.58 -14.28
C ASN A 73 21.08 -3.28 -15.57
N GLY A 74 19.90 -3.92 -15.56
CA GLY A 74 19.33 -4.65 -16.69
C GLY A 74 19.97 -6.02 -16.97
N ASP A 75 20.97 -6.43 -16.19
CA ASP A 75 21.70 -7.70 -16.33
C ASP A 75 21.48 -8.67 -15.15
N GLY A 76 20.48 -8.39 -14.30
CA GLY A 76 20.18 -9.13 -13.08
C GLY A 76 21.02 -8.68 -11.88
N THR A 77 21.76 -7.58 -12.00
CA THR A 77 22.49 -6.96 -10.89
C THR A 77 21.96 -5.56 -10.57
N PHE A 78 22.30 -5.08 -9.38
CA PHE A 78 21.88 -3.78 -8.87
C PHE A 78 23.08 -2.95 -8.41
N THR A 79 22.97 -1.64 -8.54
CA THR A 79 23.94 -0.66 -8.04
C THR A 79 23.31 0.18 -6.93
N ASP A 80 23.95 0.23 -5.76
CA ASP A 80 23.52 1.15 -4.67
C ASP A 80 23.68 2.61 -5.14
N ARG A 81 22.56 3.30 -5.29
CA ARG A 81 22.47 4.71 -5.69
C ARG A 81 21.86 5.59 -4.61
N THR A 82 21.73 5.08 -3.39
CA THR A 82 21.02 5.75 -2.28
C THR A 82 21.41 7.22 -2.13
N GLU A 83 22.69 7.52 -1.99
CA GLU A 83 23.18 8.91 -1.85
C GLU A 83 23.03 9.70 -3.15
N ALA A 84 23.43 9.11 -4.27
CA ALA A 84 23.39 9.79 -5.56
C ALA A 84 21.97 10.08 -6.05
N ALA A 85 20.99 9.28 -5.65
CA ALA A 85 19.58 9.49 -5.95
C ALA A 85 18.85 10.41 -4.94
N GLY A 86 19.53 10.91 -3.92
CA GLY A 86 18.95 11.90 -3.00
C GLY A 86 18.23 11.31 -1.78
N PHE A 87 18.40 10.01 -1.51
CA PHE A 87 17.76 9.37 -0.33
C PHE A 87 18.53 9.58 0.99
N LEU A 88 19.71 10.19 1.00
CA LEU A 88 20.50 10.49 2.21
C LEU A 88 20.71 12.00 2.39
N PRO A 89 20.93 12.47 3.62
CA PRO A 89 20.74 11.79 4.90
C PRO A 89 19.32 12.00 5.42
N THR A 90 18.51 10.98 5.42
CA THR A 90 17.14 11.02 5.97
C THR A 90 16.91 9.74 6.76
N PRO A 91 17.59 9.57 7.92
CA PRO A 91 17.29 8.44 8.77
C PRO A 91 15.83 8.47 9.16
N GLY A 92 15.16 7.34 8.98
CA GLY A 92 13.77 7.13 9.36
C GLY A 92 13.66 5.85 10.18
N LYS A 93 12.48 5.61 10.74
CA LYS A 93 12.12 4.33 11.33
C LYS A 93 11.06 3.71 10.46
N THR A 94 11.45 3.45 9.20
CA THR A 94 10.52 3.05 8.14
C THR A 94 9.88 1.72 8.44
N LEU A 95 8.55 1.67 8.35
CA LEU A 95 7.75 0.45 8.46
C LEU A 95 6.85 0.23 7.25
N GLY A 96 6.48 1.28 6.52
CA GLY A 96 5.64 1.18 5.34
C GLY A 96 6.16 2.03 4.19
N VAL A 97 5.87 1.62 2.96
CA VAL A 97 6.14 2.39 1.75
C VAL A 97 5.03 2.13 0.73
N SER A 98 4.56 3.18 0.07
CA SER A 98 3.56 3.11 -0.99
C SER A 98 4.00 3.94 -2.17
N MET A 99 3.64 3.46 -3.37
CA MET A 99 3.85 4.14 -4.64
C MET A 99 2.66 5.03 -4.96
N LEU A 100 2.91 6.21 -5.50
CA LEU A 100 1.89 7.14 -5.99
C LEU A 100 2.52 8.09 -7.02
N ASP A 101 1.68 8.81 -7.74
CA ASP A 101 2.06 10.00 -8.51
C ASP A 101 1.29 11.17 -7.87
N TYR A 102 1.95 11.89 -6.95
CA TYR A 102 1.25 12.86 -6.11
C TYR A 102 1.08 14.24 -6.78
N ASN A 103 1.90 14.53 -7.77
CA ASN A 103 1.91 15.79 -8.48
C ASN A 103 1.40 15.70 -9.92
N GLU A 104 0.95 14.50 -10.34
CA GLU A 104 0.39 14.18 -11.65
C GLU A 104 1.37 14.46 -12.82
N ASP A 105 2.68 14.31 -12.57
CA ASP A 105 3.71 14.47 -13.61
C ASP A 105 4.00 13.17 -14.36
N GLY A 106 3.36 12.09 -13.94
CA GLY A 106 3.47 10.75 -14.50
C GLY A 106 4.65 9.94 -13.98
N TRP A 107 5.53 10.49 -13.15
CA TRP A 107 6.60 9.75 -12.49
C TRP A 107 6.13 9.15 -11.17
N ILE A 108 6.64 7.97 -10.86
CA ILE A 108 6.27 7.32 -9.61
C ILE A 108 7.09 7.89 -8.46
N ASP A 109 6.36 8.41 -7.48
CA ASP A 109 6.84 8.92 -6.20
C ASP A 109 6.68 7.86 -5.10
N LEU A 110 7.32 8.10 -3.95
CA LEU A 110 7.24 7.21 -2.80
C LEU A 110 6.76 7.95 -1.54
N ALA A 111 5.66 7.50 -0.96
CA ALA A 111 5.25 7.88 0.39
C ALA A 111 5.75 6.84 1.39
N VAL A 112 6.39 7.30 2.48
CA VAL A 112 7.07 6.43 3.45
C VAL A 112 6.58 6.73 4.85
N ALA A 113 6.02 5.71 5.52
CA ALA A 113 5.56 5.79 6.89
C ALA A 113 6.69 5.42 7.85
N ASN A 114 6.91 6.28 8.85
CA ASN A 114 7.95 6.13 9.86
C ASN A 114 7.34 6.05 11.27
N ASP A 115 7.89 5.18 12.10
CA ASP A 115 7.46 5.00 13.48
C ASP A 115 8.05 6.08 14.39
N GLN A 116 7.20 6.98 14.88
CA GLN A 116 7.56 8.12 15.76
C GLN A 116 8.58 9.12 15.15
N GLU A 117 8.73 9.09 13.85
CA GLU A 117 9.48 10.05 13.08
C GLU A 117 8.57 10.63 12.00
N ARG A 118 8.96 11.76 11.40
CA ARG A 118 8.19 12.36 10.32
C ARG A 118 8.04 11.40 9.14
N ASP A 119 6.86 11.33 8.57
CA ASP A 119 6.65 10.63 7.31
C ASP A 119 7.35 11.37 6.17
N LEU A 120 7.77 10.63 5.15
CA LEU A 120 8.51 11.18 4.01
C LEU A 120 7.70 11.04 2.73
N LEU A 121 7.90 11.99 1.83
CA LEU A 121 7.43 11.93 0.46
C LEU A 121 8.60 12.22 -0.46
N TYR A 122 9.01 11.24 -1.23
CA TYR A 122 10.06 11.37 -2.22
C TYR A 122 9.47 11.62 -3.60
N GLU A 123 9.58 12.86 -4.09
CA GLU A 123 9.25 13.26 -5.44
C GLU A 123 10.32 12.76 -6.40
N ASN A 124 9.94 12.03 -7.43
CA ASN A 124 10.81 11.61 -8.51
C ASN A 124 11.03 12.77 -9.48
N ASN A 125 12.27 13.23 -9.64
CA ASN A 125 12.59 14.36 -10.51
C ASN A 125 12.63 13.98 -12.01
N GLY A 126 12.39 12.71 -12.36
CA GLY A 126 12.42 12.21 -13.74
C GLY A 126 13.81 12.07 -14.35
N ASP A 127 14.86 12.23 -13.56
CA ASP A 127 16.27 12.13 -13.98
C ASP A 127 17.05 11.05 -13.18
N GLY A 128 16.33 10.18 -12.45
CA GLY A 128 16.88 9.15 -11.57
C GLY A 128 17.29 9.67 -10.21
N THR A 129 16.87 10.89 -9.86
CA THR A 129 17.03 11.49 -8.53
C THR A 129 15.67 11.78 -7.88
N PHE A 130 15.67 11.94 -6.56
CA PHE A 130 14.49 12.21 -5.77
C PHE A 130 14.70 13.42 -4.86
N THR A 131 13.60 14.15 -4.62
CA THR A 131 13.57 15.26 -3.68
C THR A 131 12.61 14.95 -2.54
N GLU A 132 13.07 15.04 -1.29
CA GLU A 132 12.22 14.84 -0.13
C GLU A 132 11.29 16.04 0.08
N ARG A 133 9.97 15.81 0.06
CA ARG A 133 8.89 16.81 0.09
C ARG A 133 7.96 16.68 1.30
N GLY A 134 8.13 15.71 2.17
CA GLY A 134 7.17 15.38 3.23
C GLY A 134 6.70 16.57 4.05
N VAL A 135 7.62 17.43 4.48
CA VAL A 135 7.28 18.66 5.21
C VAL A 135 6.60 19.68 4.29
N ALA A 136 7.11 19.84 3.08
CA ALA A 136 6.60 20.85 2.14
C ALA A 136 5.21 20.48 1.62
N SER A 137 4.92 19.19 1.45
CA SER A 137 3.62 18.69 1.01
C SER A 137 2.59 18.58 2.13
N GLY A 138 3.03 18.59 3.41
CA GLY A 138 2.14 18.47 4.57
C GLY A 138 1.84 17.04 5.03
N ILE A 139 2.49 16.01 4.46
CA ILE A 139 2.29 14.61 4.88
C ILE A 139 3.14 14.24 6.11
N ALA A 140 4.21 14.99 6.39
CA ALA A 140 5.20 14.64 7.40
C ALA A 140 4.67 14.57 8.84
N TYR A 141 3.59 15.27 9.13
CA TYR A 141 3.06 15.43 10.48
C TYR A 141 1.52 15.41 10.48
N SER A 142 0.95 15.14 11.65
CA SER A 142 -0.48 15.34 11.91
C SER A 142 -0.86 16.82 11.82
N GLU A 143 -2.16 17.13 11.84
CA GLU A 143 -2.66 18.52 11.88
C GLU A 143 -2.16 19.33 13.10
N ASP A 144 -1.78 18.62 14.18
CA ASP A 144 -1.21 19.22 15.39
C ASP A 144 0.32 19.39 15.30
N GLY A 145 0.95 19.05 14.18
CA GLY A 145 2.39 19.13 13.97
C GLY A 145 3.19 18.04 14.69
N VAL A 146 2.58 16.91 15.03
CA VAL A 146 3.20 15.78 15.72
C VAL A 146 3.51 14.66 14.74
N ALA A 147 4.72 14.10 14.80
CA ALA A 147 5.05 12.86 14.13
C ALA A 147 4.31 11.70 14.81
N ARG A 148 3.54 10.93 14.05
CA ARG A 148 2.87 9.72 14.54
C ARG A 148 3.75 8.49 14.37
N ALA A 149 3.39 7.40 15.02
CA ALA A 149 4.04 6.10 14.83
C ALA A 149 3.46 5.39 13.60
N GLY A 150 3.89 5.82 12.42
CA GLY A 150 3.43 5.29 11.13
C GLY A 150 3.93 3.87 10.85
N MET A 151 3.03 2.99 10.40
CA MET A 151 3.32 1.58 10.10
C MET A 151 2.92 1.21 8.67
N GLY A 152 1.74 0.64 8.47
CA GLY A 152 1.21 0.39 7.14
C GLY A 152 0.79 1.68 6.45
N ILE A 153 0.98 1.74 5.14
CA ILE A 153 0.63 2.90 4.32
C ILE A 153 0.03 2.45 3.01
N ASP A 154 -0.96 3.18 2.54
CA ASP A 154 -1.49 3.02 1.20
C ASP A 154 -2.00 4.33 0.61
N ALA A 155 -2.07 4.40 -0.72
CA ALA A 155 -2.46 5.59 -1.45
C ALA A 155 -3.40 5.24 -2.62
N GLY A 156 -4.37 6.10 -2.89
CA GLY A 156 -5.30 5.92 -4.01
C GLY A 156 -6.31 7.04 -4.12
N VAL A 157 -7.02 7.04 -5.24
CA VAL A 157 -8.14 7.96 -5.50
C VAL A 157 -9.38 7.40 -4.80
N VAL A 158 -9.94 8.15 -3.86
CA VAL A 158 -11.07 7.72 -3.03
C VAL A 158 -12.29 8.62 -3.15
N ASP A 159 -12.25 9.58 -4.05
CA ASP A 159 -13.39 10.45 -4.33
C ASP A 159 -13.42 10.92 -5.80
N THR A 160 -14.45 11.66 -6.14
CA THR A 160 -14.69 12.17 -7.50
C THR A 160 -13.74 13.31 -7.92
N THR A 161 -12.80 13.73 -7.08
CA THR A 161 -11.84 14.79 -7.46
C THR A 161 -10.73 14.27 -8.35
N GLY A 162 -10.49 12.94 -8.36
CA GLY A 162 -9.37 12.30 -9.04
C GLY A 162 -8.04 12.43 -8.29
N GLU A 163 -8.02 13.10 -7.17
CA GLU A 163 -6.80 13.37 -6.40
C GLU A 163 -6.43 12.20 -5.48
N THR A 164 -5.17 11.83 -5.46
CA THR A 164 -4.67 10.74 -4.61
C THR A 164 -4.70 11.13 -3.14
N SER A 165 -5.26 10.28 -2.29
CA SER A 165 -5.20 10.40 -0.83
C SER A 165 -4.28 9.34 -0.25
N VAL A 166 -3.64 9.64 0.89
CA VAL A 166 -2.72 8.73 1.59
C VAL A 166 -3.28 8.38 2.96
N PHE A 167 -3.24 7.09 3.30
CA PHE A 167 -3.68 6.56 4.58
C PHE A 167 -2.49 5.90 5.29
N VAL A 168 -2.31 6.21 6.58
CA VAL A 168 -1.21 5.69 7.40
C VAL A 168 -1.76 5.07 8.66
N GLY A 169 -1.51 3.77 8.86
CA GLY A 169 -1.82 3.08 10.11
C GLY A 169 -0.87 3.53 11.21
N ASN A 170 -1.40 3.87 12.37
CA ASN A 170 -0.63 4.43 13.48
C ASN A 170 -0.85 3.67 14.78
N PHE A 171 -0.09 4.06 15.79
CA PHE A 171 -0.18 3.51 17.14
C PHE A 171 -1.52 3.85 17.83
N SER A 172 -1.88 3.08 18.85
CA SER A 172 -3.07 3.37 19.66
C SER A 172 -3.03 4.79 20.22
N ARG A 173 -4.16 5.51 20.11
CA ARG A 173 -4.40 6.92 20.47
C ARG A 173 -3.85 7.95 19.46
N GLU A 174 -3.35 7.52 18.32
CA GLU A 174 -2.84 8.40 17.28
C GLU A 174 -3.73 8.44 16.03
N MET A 175 -4.74 7.60 15.94
CA MET A 175 -5.66 7.45 14.80
C MET A 175 -4.95 6.95 13.53
N ILE A 176 -5.67 6.37 12.60
CA ILE A 176 -5.22 6.24 11.22
C ILE A 176 -5.11 7.65 10.63
N GLY A 177 -3.94 7.98 10.07
CA GLY A 177 -3.72 9.22 9.33
C GLY A 177 -4.55 9.21 8.04
N VAL A 178 -5.21 10.33 7.73
CA VAL A 178 -6.04 10.51 6.54
C VAL A 178 -5.59 11.78 5.84
N TYR A 179 -4.61 11.65 4.96
CA TYR A 179 -4.02 12.76 4.24
C TYR A 179 -4.74 12.92 2.90
N ARG A 180 -5.61 13.94 2.83
CA ARG A 180 -6.35 14.27 1.61
C ARG A 180 -5.53 15.22 0.78
N HIS A 181 -5.35 14.90 -0.49
CA HIS A 181 -4.67 15.77 -1.41
C HIS A 181 -5.47 17.05 -1.63
N LEU A 182 -4.78 18.14 -1.55
CA LEU A 182 -5.24 19.46 -2.02
C LEU A 182 -4.47 19.74 -3.30
N ARG A 183 -5.13 20.20 -4.33
CA ARG A 183 -4.47 20.56 -5.59
C ARG A 183 -3.12 21.26 -5.35
N ASN A 184 -2.16 21.10 -6.25
CA ASN A 184 -0.80 21.62 -6.19
C ASN A 184 0.17 20.87 -5.25
N GLY A 185 0.03 19.57 -5.08
CA GLY A 185 0.98 18.73 -4.35
C GLY A 185 0.96 18.92 -2.83
N LEU A 186 -0.13 19.44 -2.29
CA LEU A 186 -0.31 19.63 -0.85
C LEU A 186 -1.30 18.61 -0.28
N PHE A 187 -1.02 18.14 0.94
CA PHE A 187 -1.91 17.30 1.71
C PHE A 187 -2.41 18.00 2.96
N THR A 188 -3.58 17.61 3.42
CA THR A 188 -4.12 18.01 4.72
C THR A 188 -4.56 16.78 5.48
N ASP A 189 -4.13 16.66 6.74
CA ASP A 189 -4.61 15.60 7.62
C ASP A 189 -6.09 15.85 7.98
N ARG A 190 -6.92 14.85 7.78
CA ARG A 190 -8.35 14.84 8.07
C ARG A 190 -8.74 13.79 9.11
N ALA A 191 -7.78 13.18 9.80
CA ALA A 191 -8.03 12.10 10.74
C ALA A 191 -9.05 12.49 11.80
N THR A 192 -8.88 13.62 12.47
CA THR A 192 -9.74 14.06 13.58
C THR A 192 -11.21 14.29 13.19
N ILE A 193 -11.47 14.69 11.97
CA ILE A 193 -12.82 14.94 11.47
C ILE A 193 -13.41 13.78 10.67
N SER A 194 -12.59 12.80 10.27
CA SER A 194 -13.04 11.60 9.56
C SER A 194 -13.59 10.54 10.53
N GLN A 195 -14.43 9.65 9.99
CA GLN A 195 -14.85 8.47 10.75
C GLN A 195 -13.69 7.49 10.91
N VAL A 196 -12.85 7.34 9.86
CA VAL A 196 -11.65 6.49 9.89
C VAL A 196 -10.77 6.80 11.09
N GLY A 197 -10.38 8.06 11.27
CA GLY A 197 -9.53 8.45 12.39
C GLY A 197 -10.22 8.26 13.75
N ARG A 198 -11.48 8.71 13.88
CA ARG A 198 -12.19 8.58 15.18
C ARG A 198 -12.41 7.14 15.59
N SER A 199 -12.81 6.26 14.68
CA SER A 199 -13.04 4.84 14.98
C SER A 199 -11.75 4.08 15.27
N SER A 200 -10.63 4.46 14.66
CA SER A 200 -9.34 3.81 14.86
C SER A 200 -8.53 4.32 16.06
N LEU A 201 -9.04 5.32 16.81
CA LEU A 201 -8.30 5.97 17.90
C LEU A 201 -7.70 4.99 18.93
N LEU A 202 -8.37 3.91 19.26
CA LEU A 202 -7.89 2.92 20.22
C LEU A 202 -7.20 1.73 19.57
N SER A 203 -7.23 1.64 18.26
CA SER A 203 -6.57 0.59 17.49
C SER A 203 -5.09 0.91 17.29
N LEU A 204 -4.28 -0.13 17.18
CA LEU A 204 -2.93 -0.08 16.70
C LEU A 204 -2.93 -0.78 15.35
N THR A 205 -2.76 -0.01 14.27
CA THR A 205 -2.94 -0.50 12.90
C THR A 205 -1.60 -0.77 12.25
N PHE A 206 -1.34 -2.04 11.89
CA PHE A 206 -0.21 -2.45 11.09
C PHE A 206 -0.55 -2.57 9.62
N GLY A 207 -1.21 -3.65 9.21
CA GLY A 207 -1.63 -3.84 7.82
C GLY A 207 -2.75 -2.88 7.46
N LEU A 208 -2.60 -2.18 6.33
CA LEU A 208 -3.59 -1.21 5.85
C LEU A 208 -3.50 -1.12 4.34
N PHE A 209 -4.64 -1.17 3.65
CA PHE A 209 -4.71 -0.97 2.21
C PHE A 209 -6.10 -0.55 1.74
N LEU A 210 -6.12 0.01 0.55
CA LEU A 210 -7.34 0.37 -0.18
C LEU A 210 -7.76 -0.80 -1.08
N VAL A 211 -9.05 -1.11 -1.08
CA VAL A 211 -9.65 -2.21 -1.84
C VAL A 211 -11.12 -1.89 -2.10
N ASP A 212 -11.65 -2.27 -3.25
CA ASP A 212 -13.09 -2.21 -3.53
C ASP A 212 -13.71 -3.52 -3.01
N ALA A 213 -14.23 -3.48 -1.78
CA ALA A 213 -14.65 -4.69 -1.05
C ALA A 213 -16.04 -5.17 -1.43
N GLU A 214 -16.90 -4.28 -1.95
CA GLU A 214 -18.29 -4.59 -2.31
C GLU A 214 -18.57 -4.46 -3.81
N LEU A 215 -17.51 -4.24 -4.61
CA LEU A 215 -17.54 -4.13 -6.07
C LEU A 215 -18.48 -3.03 -6.59
N ASP A 216 -18.56 -1.92 -5.86
CA ASP A 216 -19.34 -0.76 -6.26
C ASP A 216 -18.53 0.29 -7.04
N GLY A 217 -17.21 0.14 -7.11
CA GLY A 217 -16.27 1.00 -7.81
C GLY A 217 -15.47 1.92 -6.92
N ASP A 218 -15.89 2.10 -5.68
CA ASP A 218 -15.25 2.96 -4.71
C ASP A 218 -14.18 2.21 -3.91
N LEU A 219 -13.06 2.86 -3.62
CA LEU A 219 -12.01 2.25 -2.80
C LEU A 219 -12.35 2.39 -1.31
N ASP A 220 -12.56 1.27 -0.66
CA ASP A 220 -12.71 1.12 0.78
C ASP A 220 -11.36 1.02 1.48
N LEU A 221 -11.33 1.18 2.80
CA LEU A 221 -10.12 1.06 3.60
C LEU A 221 -10.20 -0.13 4.54
N PHE A 222 -9.30 -1.09 4.38
CA PHE A 222 -9.10 -2.18 5.32
C PHE A 222 -7.96 -1.88 6.29
N ALA A 223 -8.14 -2.24 7.58
CA ALA A 223 -7.16 -2.06 8.65
C ALA A 223 -7.02 -3.33 9.51
N ALA A 224 -5.83 -3.89 9.55
CA ALA A 224 -5.46 -5.03 10.38
C ALA A 224 -4.80 -4.56 11.67
N ASN A 225 -5.47 -4.79 12.79
CA ASN A 225 -5.13 -4.22 14.09
C ASN A 225 -4.55 -5.24 15.06
N GLY A 226 -3.66 -4.79 15.94
CA GLY A 226 -3.11 -5.62 17.02
C GLY A 226 -1.98 -4.92 17.76
N HIS A 227 -2.04 -4.85 19.08
CA HIS A 227 -1.05 -4.16 19.89
C HIS A 227 0.30 -4.90 19.92
N VAL A 228 1.38 -4.19 20.26
CA VAL A 228 2.74 -4.76 20.36
C VAL A 228 3.03 -5.34 21.73
N GLN A 229 2.40 -4.83 22.80
CA GLN A 229 2.61 -5.25 24.16
C GLN A 229 1.55 -6.28 24.57
N ALA A 230 1.97 -7.53 24.81
CA ALA A 230 1.06 -8.62 25.19
C ALA A 230 0.38 -8.39 26.55
N ASP A 231 1.01 -7.62 27.43
CA ASP A 231 0.56 -7.28 28.78
C ASP A 231 -0.11 -5.90 28.85
N ILE A 232 -0.46 -5.28 27.74
CA ILE A 232 -1.07 -3.93 27.70
C ILE A 232 -2.33 -3.83 28.54
N GLU A 233 -3.06 -4.92 28.72
CA GLU A 233 -4.29 -4.97 29.51
C GLU A 233 -4.07 -4.83 31.01
N GLU A 234 -2.83 -5.02 31.49
CA GLU A 234 -2.45 -4.78 32.88
C GLU A 234 -2.33 -3.28 33.19
N VAL A 235 -2.02 -2.46 32.15
CA VAL A 235 -1.81 -1.01 32.30
C VAL A 235 -2.87 -0.16 31.61
N SER A 236 -3.74 -0.77 30.79
CA SER A 236 -4.83 -0.08 30.08
C SER A 236 -6.16 -0.81 30.25
N SER A 237 -7.19 -0.10 30.68
CA SER A 237 -8.55 -0.65 30.75
C SER A 237 -9.29 -0.66 29.41
N VAL A 238 -8.80 0.06 28.40
CA VAL A 238 -9.49 0.29 27.12
C VAL A 238 -8.74 -0.27 25.91
N ILE A 239 -7.40 -0.39 25.97
CA ILE A 239 -6.61 -0.96 24.88
C ILE A 239 -6.44 -2.45 25.12
N ARG A 240 -6.51 -3.25 24.06
CA ARG A 240 -6.35 -4.71 24.07
C ARG A 240 -5.15 -5.11 23.23
N TYR A 241 -4.51 -6.24 23.58
CA TYR A 241 -3.43 -6.81 22.78
C TYR A 241 -3.96 -7.33 21.45
N ARG A 242 -5.02 -8.14 21.50
CA ARG A 242 -5.74 -8.60 20.31
C ARG A 242 -6.86 -7.63 20.01
N GLN A 243 -6.91 -7.15 18.76
CA GLN A 243 -7.86 -6.14 18.31
C GLN A 243 -8.58 -6.64 17.06
N PRO A 244 -9.87 -6.31 16.87
CA PRO A 244 -10.58 -6.66 15.65
C PRO A 244 -10.02 -5.86 14.48
N ALA A 245 -10.04 -6.45 13.28
CA ALA A 245 -9.81 -5.71 12.05
C ALA A 245 -10.99 -4.76 11.78
N GLN A 246 -10.74 -3.70 11.03
CA GLN A 246 -11.76 -2.73 10.64
C GLN A 246 -11.84 -2.65 9.11
N LEU A 247 -13.05 -2.53 8.60
CA LEU A 247 -13.33 -2.19 7.21
C LEU A 247 -14.17 -0.91 7.21
N PHE A 248 -13.72 0.08 6.47
CA PHE A 248 -14.38 1.35 6.30
C PHE A 248 -14.88 1.45 4.86
N LEU A 249 -16.19 1.37 4.67
CA LEU A 249 -16.82 1.48 3.37
C LEU A 249 -16.88 2.95 2.95
N ASN A 250 -16.50 3.22 1.72
CA ASN A 250 -16.51 4.54 1.10
C ASN A 250 -17.84 4.74 0.35
N ASP A 251 -18.33 5.95 0.27
CA ASP A 251 -19.54 6.29 -0.49
C ASP A 251 -19.23 7.01 -1.82
N GLY A 252 -17.99 6.86 -2.33
CA GLY A 252 -17.50 7.51 -3.55
C GLY A 252 -17.16 8.98 -3.40
N THR A 253 -17.49 9.59 -2.27
CA THR A 253 -17.17 11.00 -1.99
C THR A 253 -15.95 11.17 -1.09
N GLY A 254 -15.28 10.05 -0.75
CA GLY A 254 -14.20 10.01 0.23
C GLY A 254 -14.69 10.10 1.68
N ARG A 255 -15.97 9.86 1.89
CA ARG A 255 -16.56 9.71 3.21
C ARG A 255 -16.67 8.22 3.53
N PHE A 256 -16.01 7.83 4.58
CA PHE A 256 -15.95 6.44 5.03
C PHE A 256 -16.88 6.18 6.21
N GLU A 257 -17.51 5.01 6.23
CA GLU A 257 -18.30 4.52 7.35
C GLU A 257 -17.79 3.15 7.79
N GLU A 258 -17.50 2.98 9.08
CA GLU A 258 -17.01 1.71 9.62
C GLU A 258 -18.09 0.63 9.53
N MET A 259 -17.77 -0.49 8.90
CA MET A 259 -18.63 -1.66 8.87
C MET A 259 -18.74 -2.27 10.29
N PRO A 260 -19.95 -2.46 10.83
CA PRO A 260 -20.11 -3.00 12.18
C PRO A 260 -19.56 -4.42 12.35
N ALA A 261 -18.52 -4.59 13.15
CA ALA A 261 -17.91 -5.89 13.49
C ALA A 261 -18.78 -6.68 14.49
N ARG A 262 -20.01 -7.05 14.11
CA ARG A 262 -20.96 -7.75 15.02
C ARG A 262 -20.81 -9.26 15.00
N SER A 263 -20.26 -9.83 13.94
CA SER A 263 -20.12 -11.28 13.75
C SER A 263 -19.12 -11.57 12.62
N GLY A 264 -18.76 -12.83 12.43
CA GLY A 264 -17.86 -13.26 11.39
C GLY A 264 -16.39 -12.89 11.64
N PRO A 265 -15.56 -12.87 10.59
CA PRO A 265 -14.13 -12.64 10.71
C PRO A 265 -13.76 -11.31 11.39
N PHE A 266 -14.49 -10.24 11.11
CA PHE A 266 -14.26 -8.91 11.70
C PHE A 266 -14.53 -8.83 13.20
N ALA A 267 -15.27 -9.78 13.78
CA ALA A 267 -15.46 -9.88 15.23
C ALA A 267 -14.33 -10.64 15.94
N LEU A 268 -13.40 -11.27 15.19
CA LEU A 268 -12.28 -12.02 15.72
C LEU A 268 -11.13 -11.07 16.10
N PRO A 269 -10.77 -10.93 17.39
CA PRO A 269 -9.62 -10.10 17.75
C PRO A 269 -8.31 -10.83 17.46
N LEU A 270 -7.41 -10.16 16.76
CA LEU A 270 -6.09 -10.64 16.34
C LEU A 270 -4.99 -9.73 16.89
N ALA A 271 -3.78 -10.25 17.04
CA ALA A 271 -2.58 -9.44 17.13
C ALA A 271 -1.99 -9.31 15.72
N ALA A 272 -2.77 -8.70 14.82
CA ALA A 272 -2.46 -8.68 13.40
C ALA A 272 -1.20 -7.86 13.09
N ARG A 273 -0.54 -8.21 11.97
CA ARG A 273 0.64 -7.52 11.45
C ARG A 273 0.48 -7.27 9.95
N GLY A 274 1.03 -8.10 9.11
CA GLY A 274 0.88 -7.96 7.67
C GLY A 274 -0.53 -8.29 7.20
N ALA A 275 -0.99 -7.55 6.20
CA ALA A 275 -2.22 -7.86 5.49
C ALA A 275 -2.03 -7.58 4.00
N ALA A 276 -2.60 -8.43 3.16
CA ALA A 276 -2.59 -8.34 1.72
C ALA A 276 -3.94 -8.79 1.15
N TYR A 277 -4.20 -8.46 -0.09
CA TYR A 277 -5.40 -8.88 -0.81
C TYR A 277 -5.08 -9.60 -2.12
N GLY A 278 -6.04 -10.37 -2.60
CA GLY A 278 -6.00 -11.04 -3.90
C GLY A 278 -7.21 -11.93 -4.06
N ASP A 279 -7.67 -12.14 -5.28
CA ASP A 279 -8.77 -13.06 -5.61
C ASP A 279 -8.20 -14.48 -5.75
N TYR A 280 -8.24 -15.26 -4.67
CA TYR A 280 -7.60 -16.58 -4.64
C TYR A 280 -8.47 -17.68 -5.26
N ASP A 281 -9.78 -17.53 -5.31
CA ASP A 281 -10.70 -18.52 -5.85
C ASP A 281 -11.29 -18.15 -7.22
N TRP A 282 -10.86 -17.01 -7.79
CA TRP A 282 -11.16 -16.54 -9.14
C TRP A 282 -12.64 -16.25 -9.37
N ASP A 283 -13.34 -15.82 -8.32
CA ASP A 283 -14.77 -15.48 -8.43
C ASP A 283 -15.02 -13.98 -8.70
N GLY A 284 -13.95 -13.16 -8.67
CA GLY A 284 -13.92 -11.76 -9.12
C GLY A 284 -14.00 -10.74 -7.99
N ASP A 285 -14.33 -11.14 -6.79
CA ASP A 285 -14.16 -10.28 -5.62
C ASP A 285 -12.79 -10.53 -4.93
N VAL A 286 -12.38 -9.60 -4.11
CA VAL A 286 -11.01 -9.59 -3.56
C VAL A 286 -11.02 -10.12 -2.14
N ASP A 287 -10.21 -11.15 -1.89
CA ASP A 287 -10.03 -11.83 -0.61
C ASP A 287 -8.91 -11.21 0.22
N LEU A 288 -8.90 -11.49 1.53
CA LEU A 288 -7.96 -10.92 2.47
C LEU A 288 -7.07 -11.98 3.12
N LEU A 289 -5.76 -11.75 3.09
CA LEU A 289 -4.78 -12.55 3.81
C LEU A 289 -4.19 -11.72 4.95
N ILE A 290 -4.30 -12.22 6.19
CA ILE A 290 -3.83 -11.51 7.39
C ILE A 290 -2.88 -12.42 8.15
N THR A 291 -1.75 -11.87 8.60
CA THR A 291 -0.81 -12.57 9.49
C THR A 291 -0.93 -12.06 10.92
N GLU A 292 -0.75 -12.94 11.88
CA GLU A 292 -0.78 -12.63 13.31
C GLU A 292 0.61 -12.83 13.94
N ASN A 293 0.97 -11.97 14.87
CA ASN A 293 2.20 -12.10 15.63
C ASN A 293 2.16 -13.37 16.50
N ASP A 294 3.18 -14.23 16.37
CA ASP A 294 3.25 -15.55 17.04
C ASP A 294 1.97 -16.39 16.84
N GLY A 295 1.33 -16.23 15.70
CA GLY A 295 0.03 -16.83 15.40
C GLY A 295 -0.06 -17.45 14.02
N LYS A 296 -1.28 -17.57 13.54
CA LYS A 296 -1.60 -18.17 12.25
C LYS A 296 -1.73 -17.08 11.16
N ALA A 297 -1.63 -17.53 9.91
CA ALA A 297 -2.17 -16.77 8.79
C ALA A 297 -3.66 -17.07 8.64
N PHE A 298 -4.44 -16.06 8.32
CA PHE A 298 -5.88 -16.14 8.10
C PHE A 298 -6.16 -15.72 6.67
N LEU A 299 -6.81 -16.59 5.91
CA LEU A 299 -7.38 -16.27 4.61
C LEU A 299 -8.88 -16.06 4.83
N TRP A 300 -9.34 -14.84 4.60
CA TRP A 300 -10.74 -14.47 4.69
C TRP A 300 -11.28 -14.33 3.28
N ARG A 301 -12.18 -15.26 2.91
CA ARG A 301 -12.85 -15.18 1.63
C ARG A 301 -13.91 -14.10 1.70
N ASN A 302 -13.90 -13.23 0.71
CA ASN A 302 -14.99 -12.32 0.43
C ASN A 302 -16.06 -13.11 -0.34
N ASP A 303 -17.30 -12.86 -0.08
CA ASP A 303 -18.44 -13.38 -0.82
C ASP A 303 -19.38 -12.19 -1.03
N VAL A 304 -19.09 -11.35 -2.02
CA VAL A 304 -19.93 -10.18 -2.31
C VAL A 304 -21.33 -10.65 -2.67
N ARG A 305 -22.29 -10.28 -1.82
CA ARG A 305 -23.67 -10.75 -1.92
C ARG A 305 -24.57 -9.77 -2.63
N PRO A 306 -25.61 -10.25 -3.32
CA PRO A 306 -26.64 -9.39 -3.85
C PRO A 306 -27.23 -8.47 -2.78
N THR A 307 -27.46 -7.23 -3.14
CA THR A 307 -28.18 -6.25 -2.32
C THR A 307 -29.62 -6.07 -2.80
N ALA A 308 -30.42 -5.25 -2.09
CA ALA A 308 -31.75 -4.92 -2.57
C ALA A 308 -31.76 -4.10 -3.87
N ALA A 309 -30.66 -3.44 -4.18
CA ALA A 309 -30.50 -2.60 -5.36
C ALA A 309 -29.79 -3.29 -6.53
N VAL A 310 -28.90 -4.27 -6.23
CA VAL A 310 -28.07 -4.95 -7.24
C VAL A 310 -28.16 -6.46 -7.02
N GLU A 311 -28.48 -7.24 -8.05
CA GLU A 311 -28.62 -8.70 -7.97
C GLU A 311 -27.29 -9.37 -7.63
N ARG A 312 -26.20 -9.04 -8.32
CA ARG A 312 -24.80 -9.26 -8.00
C ARG A 312 -24.00 -8.14 -8.64
N PRO A 313 -23.08 -7.49 -7.93
CA PRO A 313 -22.24 -6.48 -8.55
C PRO A 313 -21.41 -7.10 -9.68
N HIS A 314 -21.19 -6.32 -10.71
CA HIS A 314 -20.30 -6.67 -11.80
C HIS A 314 -18.86 -6.23 -11.47
N TYR A 315 -17.90 -6.84 -12.16
CA TYR A 315 -16.48 -6.51 -12.00
C TYR A 315 -15.70 -6.62 -13.30
N LEU A 316 -14.54 -6.00 -13.35
CA LEU A 316 -13.50 -6.25 -14.36
C LEU A 316 -12.15 -6.38 -13.66
N ARG A 317 -11.43 -7.47 -13.94
CA ARG A 317 -10.05 -7.65 -13.47
C ARG A 317 -9.08 -7.45 -14.62
N VAL A 318 -8.03 -6.65 -14.40
CA VAL A 318 -7.07 -6.29 -15.45
C VAL A 318 -5.67 -6.77 -15.05
N HIS A 319 -5.11 -7.64 -15.88
CA HIS A 319 -3.74 -8.11 -15.81
C HIS A 319 -2.92 -7.42 -16.90
N LEU A 320 -1.77 -6.90 -16.55
CA LEU A 320 -0.89 -6.20 -17.47
C LEU A 320 0.35 -7.03 -17.82
N THR A 321 0.86 -6.84 -19.04
CA THR A 321 2.14 -7.37 -19.49
C THR A 321 2.85 -6.30 -20.30
N GLY A 322 3.90 -5.71 -19.75
CA GLY A 322 4.77 -4.75 -20.43
C GLY A 322 5.65 -5.41 -21.49
N THR A 323 5.97 -4.69 -22.53
CA THR A 323 6.89 -5.06 -23.61
C THR A 323 8.05 -4.08 -23.71
N GLU A 324 7.80 -2.79 -23.59
CA GLU A 324 8.78 -1.71 -23.43
C GLU A 324 8.88 -1.31 -21.94
N SER A 325 7.76 -1.31 -21.23
CA SER A 325 7.70 -1.18 -19.78
C SER A 325 8.17 -2.46 -19.09
N ASN A 326 8.35 -2.42 -17.77
CA ASN A 326 8.62 -3.63 -17.00
C ASN A 326 7.51 -4.67 -17.24
N ARG A 327 7.90 -5.95 -17.24
CA ARG A 327 7.04 -7.08 -17.64
C ARG A 327 5.69 -7.11 -16.88
N ASP A 328 5.71 -6.76 -15.61
CA ASP A 328 4.54 -6.91 -14.74
C ASP A 328 3.66 -5.63 -14.72
N GLY A 329 4.00 -4.60 -15.52
CA GLY A 329 3.27 -3.35 -15.64
C GLY A 329 3.25 -2.51 -14.36
N ILE A 330 4.18 -2.74 -13.43
CA ILE A 330 4.28 -1.96 -12.19
C ILE A 330 4.55 -0.50 -12.52
N GLY A 331 3.75 0.41 -11.96
CA GLY A 331 3.76 1.83 -12.26
C GLY A 331 2.80 2.23 -13.40
N ALA A 332 2.11 1.27 -14.03
CA ALA A 332 1.06 1.60 -14.99
C ALA A 332 -0.20 2.10 -14.27
N ARG A 333 -0.81 3.14 -14.84
CA ARG A 333 -2.09 3.69 -14.42
C ARG A 333 -3.20 3.16 -15.32
N VAL A 334 -4.21 2.55 -14.73
CA VAL A 334 -5.35 1.96 -15.42
C VAL A 334 -6.58 2.79 -15.14
N GLU A 335 -7.16 3.38 -16.18
CA GLU A 335 -8.43 4.10 -16.13
C GLU A 335 -9.53 3.24 -16.74
N LEU A 336 -10.67 3.20 -16.07
CA LEU A 336 -11.89 2.54 -16.54
C LEU A 336 -13.04 3.54 -16.56
N GLU A 337 -13.71 3.66 -17.69
CA GLU A 337 -14.93 4.46 -17.85
C GLU A 337 -16.12 3.52 -18.10
N ALA A 338 -17.16 3.64 -17.28
CA ALA A 338 -18.38 2.87 -17.38
C ALA A 338 -19.57 3.71 -16.91
N ASP A 339 -20.65 3.77 -17.68
CA ASP A 339 -21.88 4.54 -17.38
C ASP A 339 -21.62 6.03 -16.99
N GLY A 340 -20.57 6.62 -17.57
CA GLY A 340 -20.16 8.01 -17.34
C GLY A 340 -19.31 8.26 -16.09
N GLU A 341 -19.05 7.22 -15.29
CA GLU A 341 -18.13 7.26 -14.15
C GLU A 341 -16.72 6.82 -14.56
N VAL A 342 -15.70 7.40 -13.94
CA VAL A 342 -14.29 7.09 -14.19
C VAL A 342 -13.64 6.60 -12.91
N GLN A 343 -13.05 5.43 -12.96
CA GLN A 343 -12.24 4.85 -11.91
C GLN A 343 -10.77 4.80 -12.35
N GLU A 344 -9.86 4.96 -11.40
CA GLU A 344 -8.43 4.86 -11.64
C GLU A 344 -7.77 3.92 -10.62
N ARG A 345 -6.82 3.10 -11.10
CA ARG A 345 -6.00 2.22 -10.27
C ARG A 345 -4.54 2.27 -10.73
N LEU A 346 -3.62 2.29 -9.79
CA LEU A 346 -2.17 2.17 -10.02
C LEU A 346 -1.75 0.71 -9.80
N VAL A 347 -1.04 0.12 -10.76
CA VAL A 347 -0.39 -1.20 -10.57
C VAL A 347 0.86 -1.00 -9.73
N ARG A 348 0.93 -1.62 -8.55
CA ARG A 348 1.98 -1.36 -7.57
C ARG A 348 2.50 -2.63 -6.90
N SER A 349 3.77 -2.63 -6.55
CA SER A 349 4.46 -3.79 -5.95
C SER A 349 4.49 -3.78 -4.43
N GLY A 350 4.13 -2.69 -3.78
CA GLY A 350 4.20 -2.56 -2.33
C GLY A 350 3.14 -1.63 -1.79
N SER A 351 2.60 -1.99 -0.64
CA SER A 351 1.66 -1.22 0.18
C SER A 351 1.54 -1.92 1.53
N SER A 352 0.73 -1.38 2.45
CA SER A 352 0.47 -2.01 3.73
C SER A 352 1.71 -2.06 4.64
N TYR A 353 1.83 -3.10 5.45
CA TYR A 353 2.94 -3.33 6.36
C TYR A 353 3.61 -4.68 6.04
N LEU A 354 4.86 -4.66 5.60
CA LEU A 354 5.65 -5.85 5.26
C LEU A 354 4.88 -6.85 4.39
N ALA A 355 4.11 -6.35 3.45
CA ALA A 355 3.24 -7.15 2.61
C ALA A 355 3.24 -6.63 1.17
N ALA A 356 2.82 -7.48 0.25
CA ALA A 356 2.52 -7.12 -1.12
C ALA A 356 1.24 -7.85 -1.54
N SER A 357 0.32 -7.12 -2.16
CA SER A 357 -0.92 -7.65 -2.70
C SER A 357 -0.73 -8.11 -4.15
N GLU A 358 -1.75 -8.67 -4.76
CA GLU A 358 -1.69 -9.04 -6.17
C GLU A 358 -1.49 -7.81 -7.07
N LEU A 359 -0.90 -8.03 -8.24
CA LEU A 359 -0.66 -6.97 -9.22
C LEU A 359 -1.86 -6.72 -10.14
N ALA A 360 -2.78 -7.70 -10.26
CA ALA A 360 -4.02 -7.47 -10.97
C ALA A 360 -4.83 -6.36 -10.29
N VAL A 361 -5.38 -5.46 -11.09
CA VAL A 361 -6.27 -4.42 -10.58
C VAL A 361 -7.72 -4.82 -10.81
N THR A 362 -8.52 -4.76 -9.76
CA THR A 362 -9.96 -5.07 -9.80
C THR A 362 -10.76 -3.78 -9.77
N PHE A 363 -11.74 -3.69 -10.65
CA PHE A 363 -12.72 -2.62 -10.71
C PHE A 363 -14.10 -3.20 -10.43
N GLY A 364 -14.75 -2.76 -9.39
CA GLY A 364 -16.18 -2.97 -9.20
C GLY A 364 -16.97 -2.07 -10.14
N LEU A 365 -18.06 -2.61 -10.65
CA LEU A 365 -18.91 -1.95 -11.65
C LEU A 365 -20.35 -1.80 -11.17
N GLY A 366 -20.65 -2.22 -9.93
CA GLY A 366 -22.01 -2.20 -9.41
C GLY A 366 -23.00 -2.92 -10.33
N ALA A 367 -23.98 -2.20 -10.84
CA ALA A 367 -24.99 -2.73 -11.77
C ALA A 367 -24.57 -2.68 -13.24
N THR A 368 -23.42 -2.12 -13.58
CA THR A 368 -23.01 -1.85 -14.96
C THR A 368 -22.32 -3.07 -15.57
N ALA A 369 -22.93 -3.65 -16.61
CA ALA A 369 -22.48 -4.90 -17.22
C ALA A 369 -21.47 -4.71 -18.37
N GLN A 370 -21.13 -3.47 -18.72
CA GLN A 370 -20.21 -3.16 -19.82
C GLN A 370 -19.35 -1.96 -19.49
N VAL A 371 -18.07 -2.04 -19.81
CA VAL A 371 -17.10 -0.96 -19.72
C VAL A 371 -17.02 -0.26 -21.08
N ASP A 372 -17.24 1.04 -21.08
CA ASP A 372 -17.20 1.87 -22.29
C ASP A 372 -15.77 2.01 -22.83
N ARG A 373 -14.82 2.22 -21.90
CA ARG A 373 -13.41 2.37 -22.23
C ARG A 373 -12.50 1.92 -21.07
N LEU A 374 -11.50 1.12 -21.40
CA LEU A 374 -10.36 0.80 -20.57
C LEU A 374 -9.12 1.45 -21.18
N THR A 375 -8.42 2.27 -20.43
CA THR A 375 -7.18 2.94 -20.86
C THR A 375 -6.04 2.54 -19.95
N VAL A 376 -4.94 2.08 -20.51
CA VAL A 376 -3.71 1.77 -19.78
C VAL A 376 -2.64 2.78 -20.17
N HIS A 377 -2.18 3.54 -19.21
CA HIS A 377 -1.03 4.43 -19.33
C HIS A 377 0.21 3.71 -18.80
N TRP A 378 1.08 3.32 -19.70
CA TRP A 378 2.27 2.55 -19.37
C TRP A 378 3.44 3.43 -18.89
N PRO A 379 4.33 2.91 -18.02
CA PRO A 379 5.56 3.63 -17.62
C PRO A 379 6.43 4.08 -18.78
N SER A 380 6.45 3.35 -19.90
CA SER A 380 7.15 3.74 -21.13
C SER A 380 6.62 5.03 -21.78
N GLY A 381 5.44 5.51 -21.33
CA GLY A 381 4.70 6.62 -21.94
C GLY A 381 3.73 6.18 -23.04
N GLN A 382 3.69 4.88 -23.40
CA GLN A 382 2.68 4.35 -24.29
C GLN A 382 1.30 4.36 -23.66
N THR A 383 0.25 4.36 -24.49
CA THR A 383 -1.14 4.29 -24.03
C THR A 383 -1.93 3.33 -24.91
N ASP A 384 -2.53 2.32 -24.28
CA ASP A 384 -3.47 1.41 -24.93
C ASP A 384 -4.90 1.79 -24.55
N ARG A 385 -5.82 1.73 -25.54
CA ARG A 385 -7.25 2.04 -25.37
C ARG A 385 -8.09 0.91 -25.93
N ILE A 386 -8.91 0.34 -25.07
CA ILE A 386 -9.81 -0.77 -25.39
C ILE A 386 -11.23 -0.28 -25.14
N ARG A 387 -12.16 -0.62 -26.00
CA ARG A 387 -13.56 -0.20 -25.91
C ARG A 387 -14.49 -1.39 -25.81
N ASP A 388 -15.67 -1.15 -25.27
CA ASP A 388 -16.78 -2.10 -25.26
C ASP A 388 -16.40 -3.44 -24.63
N VAL A 389 -15.80 -3.39 -23.43
CA VAL A 389 -15.36 -4.58 -22.69
C VAL A 389 -16.51 -5.10 -21.84
N GLU A 390 -16.87 -6.39 -21.99
CA GLU A 390 -17.88 -7.02 -21.14
C GLU A 390 -17.37 -7.18 -19.70
N ALA A 391 -18.25 -7.02 -18.73
CA ALA A 391 -17.98 -7.24 -17.32
C ALA A 391 -17.84 -8.74 -16.96
N ASN A 392 -17.53 -9.03 -15.70
CA ASN A 392 -17.41 -10.35 -15.08
C ASN A 392 -16.36 -11.24 -15.72
N GLN A 393 -15.20 -10.68 -16.00
CA GLN A 393 -14.07 -11.41 -16.54
C GLN A 393 -12.73 -10.82 -16.11
N ALA A 394 -11.69 -11.62 -16.26
CA ALA A 394 -10.31 -11.18 -16.24
C ALA A 394 -9.84 -10.89 -17.67
N VAL A 395 -9.29 -9.71 -17.91
CA VAL A 395 -8.71 -9.31 -19.19
C VAL A 395 -7.19 -9.19 -19.07
N TYR A 396 -6.49 -9.52 -20.13
CA TYR A 396 -5.02 -9.47 -20.22
C TYR A 396 -4.65 -8.43 -21.27
N VAL A 397 -4.03 -7.35 -20.84
CA VAL A 397 -3.58 -6.27 -21.72
C VAL A 397 -2.07 -6.35 -21.89
N VAL A 398 -1.65 -6.47 -23.14
CA VAL A 398 -0.24 -6.47 -23.52
C VAL A 398 0.10 -5.13 -24.15
N GLU A 399 1.14 -4.48 -23.63
CA GLU A 399 1.58 -3.17 -24.08
C GLU A 399 1.80 -3.15 -25.61
N GLY A 400 1.08 -2.26 -26.31
CA GLY A 400 1.12 -2.10 -27.75
C GLY A 400 0.33 -3.11 -28.57
N ASP A 401 -0.08 -4.23 -27.98
CA ASP A 401 -0.86 -5.26 -28.66
C ASP A 401 -2.34 -5.24 -28.25
N GLY A 402 -2.68 -4.49 -27.17
CA GLY A 402 -4.04 -4.39 -26.63
C GLY A 402 -4.50 -5.63 -25.86
N MET A 403 -5.83 -5.84 -25.83
CA MET A 403 -6.45 -6.92 -25.05
C MET A 403 -6.31 -8.28 -25.72
N ARG A 404 -5.99 -9.29 -24.92
CA ARG A 404 -5.96 -10.72 -25.32
C ARG A 404 -6.94 -11.55 -24.50
N SER A 405 -7.44 -12.62 -25.09
CA SER A 405 -8.24 -13.62 -24.41
C SER A 405 -7.32 -14.64 -23.70
N GLY A 406 -7.13 -14.46 -22.41
CA GLY A 406 -6.31 -15.35 -21.57
C GLY A 406 -4.87 -14.88 -21.39
N PRO A 407 -4.16 -15.47 -20.39
CA PRO A 407 -2.81 -15.06 -20.05
C PRO A 407 -1.85 -15.21 -21.24
N PRO A 408 -0.88 -14.29 -21.41
CA PRO A 408 0.15 -14.44 -22.42
C PRO A 408 0.85 -15.79 -22.21
N LEU A 409 1.08 -16.52 -23.31
CA LEU A 409 1.90 -17.73 -23.23
C LEU A 409 3.25 -17.32 -22.63
N ALA A 410 3.61 -17.94 -21.51
CA ALA A 410 4.91 -17.73 -20.90
C ALA A 410 5.96 -17.90 -22.01
N ALA A 411 6.78 -16.87 -22.25
CA ALA A 411 7.93 -17.00 -23.13
C ALA A 411 8.70 -18.21 -22.63
N ALA A 412 8.94 -19.18 -23.49
CA ALA A 412 9.73 -20.34 -23.14
C ALA A 412 11.06 -19.83 -22.59
N THR A 413 11.25 -19.89 -21.28
CA THR A 413 12.54 -19.61 -20.68
C THR A 413 13.46 -20.70 -21.19
N ASP A 414 14.31 -20.36 -22.14
CA ASP A 414 15.51 -21.14 -22.37
C ASP A 414 16.27 -21.15 -21.04
N SER A 415 16.03 -22.21 -20.28
CA SER A 415 16.81 -22.48 -19.06
C SER A 415 18.24 -22.82 -19.49
N PRO A 416 19.27 -22.18 -18.92
CA PRO A 416 20.63 -22.61 -19.09
C PRO A 416 20.92 -23.94 -18.40
#